data_19c2602faaa1686db2104668ec8d9c6e
#
_entry.id   19c2602faaa1686db2104668ec8d9c6e
#
_cell.length_a   1.000
_cell.length_b   1.000
_cell.length_c   1.000
_cell.angle_alpha   90.00
_cell.angle_beta   90.00
_cell.angle_gamma   90.00
#
_symmetry.space_group_name_H-M   'P 1'
#
loop_
_entity.id
_entity.type
_entity.pdbx_description
1 polymer ?
#
loop_
_entity_poly.entity_id
_entity_poly.type
_entity_poly.pdbx_seq_one_letter_code
_entity_poly.pdbx_strand_id
1 'polypeptide(L)'
;ATHPDVAECAVVGVHDELKGQIPLGLLVLKAGVTREHRAIVDEAVKRVRERIGPVAAFKTCAIVQRLPKTRSGKILRATMRAIADGESYRPPATIDDPAVLAEIEESLRQLGYGRSE
;
A
#
# COMPACT_ATOMS: atom_id res chain seq x y z
N ALA A 1 -5.64 3.45 10.87
CA ALA A 1 -4.58 4.44 10.69
C ALA A 1 -4.67 5.50 11.76
N THR A 2 -3.54 5.81 12.37
CA THR A 2 -3.50 6.78 13.46
C THR A 2 -2.95 8.14 13.04
N HIS A 3 -2.46 8.26 11.82
CA HIS A 3 -1.93 9.51 11.32
C HIS A 3 -3.07 10.47 10.95
N PRO A 4 -3.02 11.75 11.38
CA PRO A 4 -4.12 12.68 11.14
C PRO A 4 -4.39 13.00 9.69
N ASP A 5 -3.41 12.85 8.80
CA ASP A 5 -3.56 13.15 7.37
C ASP A 5 -3.97 11.91 6.55
N VAL A 6 -4.06 10.74 7.18
CA VAL A 6 -4.36 9.48 6.49
C VAL A 6 -5.81 9.08 6.73
N ALA A 7 -6.55 8.92 5.64
CA ALA A 7 -7.94 8.48 5.70
C ALA A 7 -8.05 6.96 5.80
N GLU A 8 -7.23 6.23 5.07
CA GLU A 8 -7.22 4.77 5.06
C GLU A 8 -5.80 4.26 4.95
N CYS A 9 -5.55 3.08 5.50
CA CYS A 9 -4.25 2.45 5.43
C CYS A 9 -4.43 0.94 5.33
N ALA A 10 -3.61 0.30 4.50
CA ALA A 10 -3.52 -1.15 4.44
C ALA A 10 -2.05 -1.53 4.45
N VAL A 11 -1.72 -2.64 5.11
CA VAL A 11 -0.36 -3.18 5.12
C VAL A 11 -0.40 -4.56 4.51
N VAL A 12 0.49 -4.82 3.55
CA VAL A 12 0.61 -6.11 2.90
C VAL A 12 2.05 -6.61 3.01
N GLY A 13 2.22 -7.92 3.04
CA GLY A 13 3.55 -8.52 3.01
C GLY A 13 4.01 -8.66 1.56
N VAL A 14 5.18 -8.10 1.23
CA VAL A 14 5.74 -8.20 -0.12
C VAL A 14 7.02 -9.04 -0.07
N HIS A 15 7.33 -9.68 -1.19
CA HIS A 15 8.49 -10.56 -1.29
C HIS A 15 9.79 -9.79 -1.08
N ASP A 16 10.70 -10.41 -0.29
CA ASP A 16 12.04 -9.91 -0.09
C ASP A 16 13.00 -11.10 -0.09
N GLU A 17 14.08 -11.03 -0.88
CA GLU A 17 14.98 -12.17 -1.05
C GLU A 17 15.69 -12.57 0.24
N LEU A 18 15.97 -11.63 1.11
CA LEU A 18 16.70 -11.91 2.34
C LEU A 18 15.78 -12.27 3.51
N LYS A 19 14.62 -11.63 3.61
CA LYS A 19 13.74 -11.77 4.78
C LYS A 19 12.49 -12.60 4.51
N GLY A 20 12.28 -13.02 3.28
CA GLY A 20 11.07 -13.72 2.86
C GLY A 20 9.95 -12.77 2.52
N GLN A 21 9.47 -12.01 3.51
CA GLN A 21 8.47 -10.97 3.29
C GLN A 21 8.78 -9.76 4.16
N ILE A 22 8.47 -8.59 3.65
CA ILE A 22 8.54 -7.35 4.41
C ILE A 22 7.20 -6.62 4.28
N PRO A 23 6.79 -5.85 5.31
CA PRO A 23 5.54 -5.10 5.22
C PRO A 23 5.68 -3.88 4.32
N LEU A 24 4.65 -3.63 3.52
CA LEU A 24 4.51 -2.42 2.71
C LEU A 24 3.17 -1.80 3.05
N GLY A 25 3.17 -0.53 3.42
CA GLY A 25 1.94 0.20 3.70
C GLY A 25 1.42 0.91 2.45
N LEU A 26 0.10 0.95 2.30
CA LEU A 26 -0.55 1.77 1.28
C LEU A 26 -1.45 2.76 2.00
N LEU A 27 -1.26 4.04 1.72
CA LEU A 27 -1.93 5.13 2.41
C LEU A 27 -2.85 5.88 1.46
N VAL A 28 -4.07 6.14 1.90
CA VAL A 28 -4.98 7.07 1.23
C VAL A 28 -5.07 8.33 2.10
N LEU A 29 -4.71 9.47 1.53
CA LEU A 29 -4.71 10.72 2.27
C LEU A 29 -6.11 11.32 2.36
N LYS A 30 -6.35 12.08 3.40
CA LYS A 30 -7.59 12.84 3.53
C LYS A 30 -7.65 13.93 2.48
N ALA A 31 -8.86 14.31 2.09
CA ALA A 31 -9.08 15.41 1.15
C ALA A 31 -8.48 16.70 1.71
N GLY A 32 -7.87 17.50 0.84
CA GLY A 32 -7.32 18.79 1.22
C GLY A 32 -5.92 18.75 1.84
N VAL A 33 -5.32 17.56 1.97
CA VAL A 33 -3.95 17.45 2.47
C VAL A 33 -2.99 18.01 1.43
N THR A 34 -2.18 18.99 1.84
CA THR A 34 -1.22 19.64 0.95
C THR A 34 0.23 19.43 1.39
N ARG A 35 0.45 18.72 2.50
CA ARG A 35 1.80 18.46 2.99
C ARG A 35 2.57 17.57 2.01
N GLU A 36 3.90 17.69 2.03
CA GLU A 36 4.76 16.84 1.22
C GLU A 36 4.52 15.37 1.56
N HIS A 37 4.32 14.54 0.52
CA HIS A 37 4.03 13.11 0.70
C HIS A 37 5.14 12.39 1.46
N ARG A 38 6.40 12.76 1.21
CA ARG A 38 7.51 12.13 1.89
C ARG A 38 7.45 12.33 3.41
N ALA A 39 7.06 13.51 3.86
CA ALA A 39 6.91 13.79 5.28
C ALA A 39 5.83 12.91 5.90
N ILE A 40 4.71 12.75 5.20
CA ILE A 40 3.61 11.92 5.68
C ILE A 40 4.04 10.45 5.74
N VAL A 41 4.74 9.96 4.72
CA VAL A 41 5.25 8.58 4.69
C VAL A 41 6.22 8.34 5.86
N ASP A 42 7.15 9.24 6.07
CA ASP A 42 8.13 9.09 7.15
C ASP A 42 7.44 9.05 8.52
N GLU A 43 6.45 9.89 8.74
CA GLU A 43 5.67 9.90 9.98
C GLU A 43 4.87 8.61 10.16
N ALA A 44 4.26 8.12 9.08
CA ALA A 44 3.48 6.89 9.13
C ALA A 44 4.36 5.68 9.43
N VAL A 45 5.53 5.60 8.80
CA VAL A 45 6.50 4.53 9.04
C VAL A 45 6.93 4.55 10.50
N LYS A 46 7.25 5.74 11.02
CA LYS A 46 7.66 5.88 12.41
C LYS A 46 6.58 5.41 13.38
N ARG A 47 5.32 5.78 13.14
CA ARG A 47 4.20 5.39 14.00
C ARG A 47 4.00 3.87 14.01
N VAL A 48 4.09 3.23 12.85
CA VAL A 48 3.94 1.78 12.76
C VAL A 48 5.09 1.09 13.50
N ARG A 49 6.32 1.56 13.32
CA ARG A 49 7.49 0.98 13.99
C ARG A 49 7.41 1.12 15.51
N GLU A 50 6.88 2.22 15.99
CA GLU A 50 6.68 2.41 17.43
C GLU A 50 5.68 1.41 18.00
N ARG A 51 4.67 1.02 17.22
CA ARG A 51 3.65 0.08 17.66
C ARG A 51 4.13 -1.38 17.66
N ILE A 52 4.82 -1.78 16.59
CA ILE A 52 5.18 -3.21 16.43
C ILE A 52 6.63 -3.50 16.78
N GLY A 53 7.39 -2.47 17.17
CA GLY A 53 8.73 -2.63 17.68
C GLY A 53 9.81 -2.55 16.61
N PRO A 54 11.09 -2.46 17.06
CA PRO A 54 12.22 -2.20 16.16
C PRO A 54 12.58 -3.38 15.26
N VAL A 55 12.07 -4.58 15.53
CA VAL A 55 12.34 -5.74 14.69
C VAL A 55 11.56 -5.76 13.40
N ALA A 56 10.54 -4.89 13.26
CA ALA A 56 9.74 -4.82 12.05
C ALA A 56 10.53 -4.23 10.90
N ALA A 57 10.48 -4.87 9.75
CA ALA A 57 11.16 -4.42 8.54
C ALA A 57 10.35 -3.40 7.74
N PHE A 58 9.51 -2.64 8.40
CA PHE A 58 8.64 -1.64 7.78
C PHE A 58 9.48 -0.43 7.40
N LYS A 59 9.64 -0.17 6.10
CA LYS A 59 10.55 0.87 5.61
C LYS A 59 9.85 2.00 4.87
N THR A 60 8.72 1.73 4.23
CA THR A 60 8.08 2.73 3.39
C THR A 60 6.61 2.44 3.21
N CYS A 61 5.90 3.45 2.72
CA CYS A 61 4.50 3.34 2.34
C CYS A 61 4.34 3.92 0.94
N ALA A 62 3.36 3.39 0.20
CA ALA A 62 2.94 3.98 -1.06
C ALA A 62 1.72 4.86 -0.79
N ILE A 63 1.68 6.04 -1.38
CA ILE A 63 0.50 6.90 -1.33
C ILE A 63 -0.32 6.64 -2.58
N VAL A 64 -1.58 6.26 -2.39
CA VAL A 64 -2.49 5.92 -3.47
C VAL A 64 -3.76 6.74 -3.34
N GLN A 65 -4.50 6.87 -4.43
CA GLN A 65 -5.74 7.66 -4.41
C GLN A 65 -6.87 6.93 -3.69
N ARG A 66 -6.88 5.60 -3.79
CA ARG A 66 -7.90 4.76 -3.14
C ARG A 66 -7.39 3.33 -3.06
N LEU A 67 -7.96 2.57 -2.15
CA LEU A 67 -7.62 1.14 -2.02
C LEU A 67 -8.58 0.30 -2.84
N PRO A 68 -8.10 -0.80 -3.46
CA PRO A 68 -9.00 -1.70 -4.16
C PRO A 68 -9.88 -2.46 -3.17
N LYS A 69 -11.19 -2.46 -3.43
CA LYS A 69 -12.17 -3.05 -2.54
C LYS A 69 -13.20 -3.83 -3.33
N THR A 70 -13.83 -4.80 -2.66
CA THR A 70 -15.04 -5.43 -3.18
C THR A 70 -16.21 -4.46 -3.03
N ARG A 71 -17.33 -4.79 -3.70
CA ARG A 71 -18.57 -3.99 -3.58
C ARG A 71 -19.07 -3.91 -2.15
N SER A 72 -18.73 -4.88 -1.32
CA SER A 72 -19.09 -4.86 0.10
C SER A 72 -18.12 -4.10 0.97
N GLY A 73 -17.04 -3.55 0.41
CA GLY A 73 -16.09 -2.74 1.14
C GLY A 73 -14.87 -3.48 1.69
N LYS A 74 -14.69 -4.74 1.32
CA LYS A 74 -13.53 -5.51 1.78
C LYS A 74 -12.28 -5.14 0.97
N ILE A 75 -11.19 -4.81 1.66
CA ILE A 75 -9.92 -4.46 1.03
C ILE A 75 -9.28 -5.70 0.39
N LEU A 76 -8.84 -5.58 -0.85
CA LEU A 76 -8.25 -6.67 -1.62
C LEU A 76 -6.73 -6.73 -1.41
N ARG A 77 -6.30 -7.16 -0.23
CA ARG A 77 -4.88 -7.21 0.13
C ARG A 77 -4.07 -8.17 -0.73
N ALA A 78 -4.63 -9.34 -1.02
CA ALA A 78 -3.92 -10.33 -1.84
C ALA A 78 -3.64 -9.82 -3.25
N THR A 79 -4.56 -9.06 -3.83
CA THR A 79 -4.37 -8.46 -5.15
C THR A 79 -3.27 -7.40 -5.11
N MET A 80 -3.25 -6.56 -4.06
CA MET A 80 -2.18 -5.56 -3.92
C MET A 80 -0.82 -6.21 -3.74
N ARG A 81 -0.75 -7.31 -2.97
CA ARG A 81 0.51 -8.04 -2.81
C ARG A 81 0.99 -8.62 -4.12
N ALA A 82 0.10 -9.21 -4.91
CA ALA A 82 0.46 -9.75 -6.22
C ALA A 82 1.01 -8.66 -7.13
N ILE A 83 0.39 -7.48 -7.14
CA ILE A 83 0.88 -6.34 -7.92
C ILE A 83 2.29 -5.94 -7.45
N ALA A 84 2.50 -5.82 -6.15
CA ALA A 84 3.79 -5.43 -5.60
C ALA A 84 4.89 -6.43 -5.92
N ASP A 85 4.54 -7.72 -5.94
CA ASP A 85 5.50 -8.78 -6.24
C ASP A 85 5.70 -9.02 -7.75
N GLY A 86 5.00 -8.27 -8.60
CA GLY A 86 5.10 -8.43 -10.05
C GLY A 86 4.47 -9.70 -10.57
N GLU A 87 3.57 -10.30 -9.81
CA GLU A 87 2.90 -11.54 -10.17
C GLU A 87 1.66 -11.28 -11.01
N SER A 88 1.31 -12.27 -11.82
CA SER A 88 0.04 -12.23 -12.55
C SER A 88 -1.12 -12.36 -11.58
N TYR A 89 -2.22 -11.66 -11.87
CA TYR A 89 -3.41 -11.73 -11.02
C TYR A 89 -4.65 -11.54 -11.88
N ARG A 90 -5.78 -12.00 -11.36
CA ARG A 90 -7.10 -11.74 -11.95
C ARG A 90 -7.90 -10.85 -11.04
N PRO A 91 -8.45 -9.74 -11.55
CA PRO A 91 -9.36 -8.95 -10.72
C PRO A 91 -10.55 -9.82 -10.29
N PRO A 92 -10.90 -9.81 -8.99
CA PRO A 92 -12.08 -10.53 -8.54
C PRO A 92 -13.35 -10.01 -9.22
N ALA A 93 -14.30 -10.89 -9.53
CA ALA A 93 -15.57 -10.48 -10.12
C ALA A 93 -16.34 -9.52 -9.22
N THR A 94 -16.06 -9.54 -7.93
CA THR A 94 -16.72 -8.70 -6.93
C THR A 94 -16.05 -7.34 -6.73
N ILE A 95 -14.98 -7.03 -7.48
CA ILE A 95 -14.30 -5.75 -7.33
C ILE A 95 -15.24 -4.59 -7.67
N ASP A 96 -15.17 -3.53 -6.85
CA ASP A 96 -16.04 -2.39 -7.03
C ASP A 96 -15.71 -1.62 -8.31
N ASP A 97 -14.45 -1.27 -8.50
CA ASP A 97 -14.00 -0.55 -9.69
C ASP A 97 -12.63 -1.10 -10.13
N PRO A 98 -12.58 -1.88 -11.22
CA PRO A 98 -11.31 -2.46 -11.65
C PRO A 98 -10.26 -1.43 -12.10
N ALA A 99 -10.65 -0.20 -12.42
CA ALA A 99 -9.70 0.84 -12.80
C ALA A 99 -8.72 1.17 -11.67
N VAL A 100 -9.08 0.89 -10.41
CA VAL A 100 -8.22 1.14 -9.27
C VAL A 100 -6.90 0.35 -9.37
N LEU A 101 -6.93 -0.82 -10.00
CA LEU A 101 -5.75 -1.68 -10.09
C LEU A 101 -4.63 -1.04 -10.90
N ALA A 102 -4.96 -0.33 -11.98
CA ALA A 102 -3.96 0.41 -12.76
C ALA A 102 -3.36 1.56 -11.92
N GLU A 103 -4.15 2.20 -11.09
CA GLU A 103 -3.66 3.24 -10.19
C GLU A 103 -2.66 2.67 -9.17
N ILE A 104 -2.98 1.50 -8.61
CA ILE A 104 -2.09 0.82 -7.65
C ILE A 104 -0.79 0.41 -8.33
N GLU A 105 -0.87 -0.18 -9.53
CA GLU A 105 0.31 -0.57 -10.29
C GLU A 105 1.25 0.60 -10.51
N GLU A 106 0.72 1.75 -10.93
CA GLU A 106 1.54 2.92 -11.17
C GLU A 106 2.19 3.45 -9.90
N SER A 107 1.43 3.53 -8.81
CA SER A 107 1.97 4.02 -7.54
C SER A 107 3.09 3.12 -7.01
N LEU A 108 2.94 1.81 -7.13
CA LEU A 108 3.95 0.86 -6.67
C LEU A 108 5.17 0.85 -7.59
N ARG A 109 4.96 1.03 -8.90
CA ARG A 109 6.07 1.09 -9.86
C ARG A 109 7.00 2.27 -9.55
N GLN A 110 6.44 3.40 -9.16
CA GLN A 110 7.23 4.58 -8.79
C GLN A 110 8.14 4.32 -7.59
N LEU A 111 7.80 3.35 -6.74
CA LEU A 111 8.62 2.96 -5.60
C LEU A 111 9.55 1.78 -5.91
N GLY A 112 9.54 1.29 -7.14
CA GLY A 112 10.37 0.16 -7.53
C GLY A 112 9.76 -1.20 -7.33
N TYR A 113 8.46 -1.26 -7.03
CA TYR A 113 7.73 -2.51 -6.91
C TYR A 113 7.02 -2.86 -8.21
N GLY A 114 6.61 -4.12 -8.33
CA GLY A 114 5.86 -4.59 -9.47
C GLY A 114 6.76 -4.98 -10.63
N ARG A 115 6.15 -5.17 -11.81
CA ARG A 115 6.88 -5.54 -13.02
C ARG A 115 7.67 -4.35 -13.54
N SER A 116 8.95 -4.59 -13.81
CA SER A 116 9.75 -3.60 -14.51
C SER A 116 9.66 -3.86 -16.01
N GLU A 117 9.48 -2.81 -16.75
CA GLU A 117 9.42 -2.85 -18.21
C GLU A 117 10.76 -2.47 -18.80
#